data_7d1552dc3af9f586050381067d5454d9
#
_entry.id   7d1552dc3af9f586050381067d5454d9
#
_cell.length_a   1.000
_cell.length_b   1.000
_cell.length_c   1.000
_cell.angle_alpha   90.00
_cell.angle_beta   90.00
_cell.angle_gamma   90.00
#
_symmetry.space_group_name_H-M   'P 1'
#
loop_
_entity.id
_entity.type
_entity.pdbx_description
1 polymer ?
#
loop_
_entity_poly.entity_id
_entity_poly.type
_entity_poly.pdbx_seq_one_letter_code
_entity_poly.pdbx_strand_id
1 'polypeptide(L)'
;GMKMESNKKIQMTPKERATAMAKGEEVDRLPCNPNVANGVARVYGCKISDFNTSARILADAQIASYRKFGYDGVRVFTDLFPWPEAMGAKVICPEDNTVDLLEPAIADAKDIGKLEPLNPYTDGRLPIHLEAMKYLIEDVGDEVGVSAAIIGPFTFACFLLGVDKTLKACIQQPEVVHQLCEVGLQSAIAYVDAAIAIGLGPTISEPMSSCTVISPRIFRKFSQPYLKRLVDHIKSKGK
;
A
#
# COMPACT_ATOMS: atom_id res chain seq x y z
N GLY A 1 49.48 -23.28 -18.73
CA GLY A 1 48.24 -22.60 -19.05
C GLY A 1 47.24 -22.83 -17.96
N MET A 2 47.12 -21.87 -17.01
CA MET A 2 46.08 -21.86 -15.96
C MET A 2 44.74 -21.54 -16.65
N LYS A 3 43.81 -22.48 -16.66
CA LYS A 3 42.41 -22.21 -17.02
C LYS A 3 41.81 -21.34 -15.92
N MET A 4 41.53 -20.08 -16.26
CA MET A 4 40.62 -19.26 -15.44
C MET A 4 39.23 -19.86 -15.63
N GLU A 5 38.77 -20.60 -14.62
CA GLU A 5 37.36 -20.91 -14.46
C GLU A 5 36.64 -19.60 -14.23
N SER A 6 35.84 -19.18 -15.19
CA SER A 6 34.92 -18.07 -15.00
C SER A 6 33.88 -18.52 -13.97
N ASN A 7 34.01 -18.05 -12.74
CA ASN A 7 32.99 -18.16 -11.72
C ASN A 7 31.75 -17.37 -12.23
N LYS A 8 30.88 -18.04 -12.96
CA LYS A 8 29.54 -17.52 -13.22
C LYS A 8 28.86 -17.42 -11.86
N LYS A 9 28.84 -16.22 -11.26
CA LYS A 9 28.01 -15.96 -10.08
C LYS A 9 26.61 -16.42 -10.41
N ILE A 10 26.14 -17.44 -9.70
CA ILE A 10 24.78 -17.96 -9.84
C ILE A 10 23.85 -16.83 -9.44
N GLN A 11 22.99 -16.40 -10.34
CA GLN A 11 22.01 -15.36 -10.06
C GLN A 11 20.93 -15.91 -9.11
N MET A 12 20.82 -15.29 -7.94
CA MET A 12 19.81 -15.66 -6.95
C MET A 12 18.45 -15.06 -7.31
N THR A 13 17.36 -15.78 -6.98
CA THR A 13 16.03 -15.18 -6.96
C THR A 13 15.91 -14.19 -5.80
N PRO A 14 14.93 -13.25 -5.83
CA PRO A 14 14.69 -12.36 -4.69
C PRO A 14 14.45 -13.10 -3.37
N LYS A 15 13.73 -14.22 -3.39
CA LYS A 15 13.50 -15.04 -2.17
C LYS A 15 14.76 -15.72 -1.67
N GLU A 16 15.57 -16.29 -2.55
CA GLU A 16 16.86 -16.86 -2.19
C GLU A 16 17.77 -15.80 -1.58
N ARG A 17 17.79 -14.60 -2.16
CA ARG A 17 18.58 -13.47 -1.67
C ARG A 17 18.10 -13.02 -0.28
N ALA A 18 16.79 -12.88 -0.07
CA ALA A 18 16.21 -12.52 1.21
C ALA A 18 16.54 -13.59 2.29
N THR A 19 16.42 -14.87 1.94
CA THR A 19 16.74 -15.99 2.84
C THR A 19 18.22 -15.99 3.21
N ALA A 20 19.10 -15.81 2.25
CA ALA A 20 20.55 -15.76 2.48
C ALA A 20 20.94 -14.57 3.37
N MET A 21 20.35 -13.39 3.13
CA MET A 21 20.58 -12.21 3.97
C MET A 21 20.12 -12.41 5.42
N ALA A 22 18.96 -13.03 5.62
CA ALA A 22 18.44 -13.33 6.96
C ALA A 22 19.33 -14.28 7.74
N LYS A 23 20.07 -15.15 7.05
CA LYS A 23 21.05 -16.08 7.64
C LYS A 23 22.46 -15.49 7.74
N GLY A 24 22.70 -14.26 7.30
CA GLY A 24 24.03 -13.65 7.21
C GLY A 24 24.95 -14.29 6.17
N GLU A 25 24.39 -14.97 5.18
CA GLU A 25 25.11 -15.58 4.06
C GLU A 25 25.41 -14.58 2.94
N GLU A 26 26.37 -14.90 2.09
CA GLU A 26 26.75 -14.07 0.96
C GLU A 26 25.62 -14.04 -0.09
N VAL A 27 25.38 -12.85 -0.66
CA VAL A 27 24.39 -12.63 -1.73
C VAL A 27 25.06 -12.17 -3.01
N ASP A 28 24.39 -12.41 -4.15
CA ASP A 28 24.89 -12.01 -5.47
C ASP A 28 24.90 -10.49 -5.68
N ARG A 29 23.94 -9.77 -5.09
CA ARG A 29 23.82 -8.30 -5.06
C ARG A 29 22.93 -7.84 -3.92
N LEU A 30 22.92 -6.53 -3.63
CA LEU A 30 21.99 -5.96 -2.67
C LEU A 30 20.55 -5.96 -3.24
N PRO A 31 19.53 -6.15 -2.38
CA PRO A 31 18.13 -6.06 -2.78
C PRO A 31 17.77 -4.66 -3.28
N CYS A 32 16.85 -4.62 -4.27
CA CYS A 32 16.31 -3.39 -4.83
C CYS A 32 14.77 -3.48 -4.88
N ASN A 33 14.11 -2.62 -4.13
CA ASN A 33 12.64 -2.57 -4.03
C ASN A 33 12.13 -1.14 -4.30
N PRO A 34 12.17 -0.66 -5.55
CA PRO A 34 11.72 0.69 -5.86
C PRO A 34 10.21 0.82 -5.70
N ASN A 35 9.77 1.99 -5.25
CA ASN A 35 8.36 2.33 -5.17
C ASN A 35 7.91 2.94 -6.51
N VAL A 36 7.36 2.11 -7.39
CA VAL A 36 6.86 2.51 -8.71
C VAL A 36 5.38 2.20 -8.82
N ALA A 37 4.56 3.26 -8.91
CA ALA A 37 3.10 3.14 -9.07
C ALA A 37 2.73 3.16 -10.56
N ASN A 38 2.22 4.27 -11.06
CA ASN A 38 1.78 4.39 -12.46
C ASN A 38 2.92 4.25 -13.50
N GLY A 39 4.17 4.40 -13.11
CA GLY A 39 5.31 4.09 -13.96
C GLY A 39 5.30 2.65 -14.46
N VAL A 40 4.76 1.74 -13.67
CA VAL A 40 4.58 0.32 -14.04
C VAL A 40 3.64 0.18 -15.24
N ALA A 41 2.54 0.93 -15.26
CA ALA A 41 1.61 0.95 -16.39
C ALA A 41 2.28 1.40 -17.69
N ARG A 42 3.11 2.43 -17.62
CA ARG A 42 3.87 2.95 -18.78
C ARG A 42 4.87 1.94 -19.30
N VAL A 43 5.58 1.26 -18.42
CA VAL A 43 6.53 0.20 -18.80
C VAL A 43 5.83 -0.96 -19.50
N TYR A 44 4.66 -1.36 -18.99
CA TYR A 44 3.85 -2.41 -19.57
C TYR A 44 3.18 -1.99 -20.89
N GLY A 45 2.94 -0.68 -21.07
CA GLY A 45 2.32 -0.13 -22.27
C GLY A 45 0.79 -0.15 -22.25
N CYS A 46 0.17 -0.16 -21.06
CA CYS A 46 -1.27 -0.02 -20.89
C CYS A 46 -1.66 1.39 -20.47
N LYS A 47 -2.96 1.71 -20.59
CA LYS A 47 -3.51 2.93 -20.04
C LYS A 47 -3.46 2.88 -18.51
N ILE A 48 -3.22 4.02 -17.86
CA ILE A 48 -3.22 4.12 -16.39
C ILE A 48 -4.61 3.79 -15.84
N SER A 49 -5.69 4.19 -16.53
CA SER A 49 -7.06 3.83 -16.14
C SER A 49 -7.29 2.31 -16.13
N ASP A 50 -6.77 1.57 -17.09
CA ASP A 50 -6.87 0.10 -17.13
C ASP A 50 -6.06 -0.54 -16.01
N PHE A 51 -4.86 -0.02 -15.75
CA PHE A 51 -4.02 -0.44 -14.62
C PHE A 51 -4.73 -0.28 -13.28
N ASN A 52 -5.52 0.79 -13.11
CA ASN A 52 -6.24 1.08 -11.87
C ASN A 52 -7.58 0.32 -11.73
N THR A 53 -8.11 -0.25 -12.79
CA THR A 53 -9.47 -0.83 -12.81
C THR A 53 -9.55 -2.29 -13.26
N SER A 54 -8.43 -2.89 -13.67
CA SER A 54 -8.37 -4.28 -14.09
C SER A 54 -7.38 -5.06 -13.24
N ALA A 55 -7.85 -6.08 -12.53
CA ALA A 55 -7.00 -6.94 -11.71
C ALA A 55 -5.93 -7.65 -12.55
N ARG A 56 -6.30 -8.14 -13.74
CA ARG A 56 -5.35 -8.85 -14.61
C ARG A 56 -4.28 -7.92 -15.16
N ILE A 57 -4.66 -6.73 -15.61
CA ILE A 57 -3.70 -5.73 -16.13
C ILE A 57 -2.80 -5.24 -15.00
N LEU A 58 -3.34 -4.98 -13.81
CA LEU A 58 -2.55 -4.58 -12.65
C LEU A 58 -1.48 -5.64 -12.31
N ALA A 59 -1.86 -6.90 -12.24
CA ALA A 59 -0.93 -7.99 -11.95
C ALA A 59 0.11 -8.16 -13.07
N ASP A 60 -0.32 -8.21 -14.33
CA ASP A 60 0.57 -8.41 -15.48
C ASP A 60 1.57 -7.26 -15.64
N ALA A 61 1.15 -6.03 -15.40
CA ALA A 61 2.03 -4.87 -15.44
C ALA A 61 3.11 -4.94 -14.33
N GLN A 62 2.73 -5.34 -13.12
CA GLN A 62 3.68 -5.54 -12.02
C GLN A 62 4.69 -6.64 -12.34
N ILE A 63 4.24 -7.75 -12.89
CA ILE A 63 5.11 -8.87 -13.29
C ILE A 63 6.06 -8.43 -14.40
N ALA A 64 5.57 -7.73 -15.42
CA ALA A 64 6.40 -7.24 -16.53
C ALA A 64 7.50 -6.30 -16.04
N SER A 65 7.17 -5.39 -15.12
CA SER A 65 8.14 -4.48 -14.52
C SER A 65 9.19 -5.23 -13.70
N TYR A 66 8.76 -6.19 -12.89
CA TYR A 66 9.65 -7.07 -12.14
C TYR A 66 10.59 -7.85 -13.06
N ARG A 67 10.08 -8.46 -14.13
CA ARG A 67 10.88 -9.21 -15.10
C ARG A 67 11.90 -8.32 -15.82
N LYS A 68 11.51 -7.11 -16.17
CA LYS A 68 12.38 -6.16 -16.89
C LYS A 68 13.50 -5.62 -16.03
N PHE A 69 13.21 -5.24 -14.79
CA PHE A 69 14.16 -4.53 -13.92
C PHE A 69 14.78 -5.39 -12.82
N GLY A 70 14.29 -6.60 -12.60
CA GLY A 70 14.84 -7.52 -11.61
C GLY A 70 14.67 -7.04 -10.17
N TYR A 71 13.52 -6.45 -9.83
CA TYR A 71 13.23 -6.00 -8.47
C TYR A 71 13.21 -7.16 -7.48
N ASP A 72 13.44 -6.87 -6.19
CA ASP A 72 13.42 -7.86 -5.12
C ASP A 72 12.05 -7.97 -4.42
N GLY A 73 11.07 -7.24 -4.88
CA GLY A 73 9.69 -7.29 -4.41
C GLY A 73 8.71 -6.83 -5.47
N VAL A 74 7.51 -7.35 -5.38
CA VAL A 74 6.36 -6.91 -6.17
C VAL A 74 5.30 -6.39 -5.22
N ARG A 75 4.73 -5.23 -5.49
CA ARG A 75 3.79 -4.57 -4.60
C ARG A 75 2.48 -4.27 -5.31
N VAL A 76 1.35 -4.60 -4.68
CA VAL A 76 0.04 -4.14 -5.13
C VAL A 76 -0.19 -2.73 -4.60
N PHE A 77 -0.03 -1.78 -5.48
CA PHE A 77 -0.23 -0.36 -5.20
C PHE A 77 -0.50 0.39 -6.50
N THR A 78 -1.58 1.17 -6.53
CA THR A 78 -1.93 2.02 -7.68
C THR A 78 -1.86 3.51 -7.34
N ASP A 79 -2.43 3.88 -6.23
CA ASP A 79 -2.54 5.25 -5.72
C ASP A 79 -2.91 5.25 -4.24
N LEU A 80 -3.12 6.42 -3.65
CA LEU A 80 -3.43 6.57 -2.22
C LEU A 80 -4.94 6.47 -1.89
N PHE A 81 -5.81 6.35 -2.89
CA PHE A 81 -7.23 6.59 -2.71
C PHE A 81 -8.17 5.38 -2.82
N PRO A 82 -7.74 4.13 -3.09
CA PRO A 82 -8.68 3.00 -3.13
C PRO A 82 -9.44 2.80 -1.82
N TRP A 83 -8.79 3.08 -0.70
CA TRP A 83 -9.36 2.88 0.64
C TRP A 83 -10.35 3.97 1.05
N PRO A 84 -10.05 5.27 0.98
CA PRO A 84 -11.08 6.28 1.22
C PRO A 84 -12.20 6.24 0.17
N GLU A 85 -11.94 5.88 -1.08
CA GLU A 85 -12.95 5.63 -2.10
C GLU A 85 -13.92 4.53 -1.67
N ALA A 86 -13.42 3.42 -1.15
CA ALA A 86 -14.23 2.34 -0.60
C ALA A 86 -15.13 2.78 0.56
N MET A 87 -14.77 3.87 1.24
CA MET A 87 -15.52 4.44 2.36
C MET A 87 -16.44 5.60 1.95
N GLY A 88 -16.54 5.90 0.66
CA GLY A 88 -17.46 6.90 0.13
C GLY A 88 -16.82 8.16 -0.45
N ALA A 89 -15.48 8.30 -0.42
CA ALA A 89 -14.81 9.39 -1.10
C ALA A 89 -14.97 9.27 -2.63
N LYS A 90 -15.02 10.40 -3.31
CA LYS A 90 -15.09 10.44 -4.77
C LYS A 90 -13.72 10.70 -5.35
N VAL A 91 -13.36 9.92 -6.37
CA VAL A 91 -12.09 10.03 -7.07
C VAL A 91 -12.29 10.28 -8.55
N ILE A 92 -11.27 10.84 -9.19
CA ILE A 92 -11.13 10.90 -10.64
C ILE A 92 -10.09 9.87 -11.04
N CYS A 93 -10.44 9.01 -12.02
CA CYS A 93 -9.54 8.03 -12.61
C CYS A 93 -9.27 8.38 -14.07
N PRO A 94 -8.31 9.29 -14.35
CA PRO A 94 -7.99 9.70 -15.71
C PRO A 94 -7.41 8.55 -16.53
N GLU A 95 -7.54 8.62 -17.85
CA GLU A 95 -7.00 7.60 -18.76
C GLU A 95 -5.47 7.51 -18.67
N ASP A 96 -4.77 8.65 -18.62
CA ASP A 96 -3.32 8.75 -18.70
C ASP A 96 -2.67 9.47 -17.52
N ASN A 97 -3.35 9.54 -16.39
CA ASN A 97 -2.82 10.21 -15.20
C ASN A 97 -3.19 9.47 -13.91
N THR A 98 -2.53 9.83 -12.81
CA THR A 98 -2.78 9.27 -11.49
C THR A 98 -4.22 9.54 -11.05
N VAL A 99 -4.82 8.57 -10.39
CA VAL A 99 -6.09 8.77 -9.66
C VAL A 99 -5.92 9.87 -8.64
N ASP A 100 -6.88 10.77 -8.57
CA ASP A 100 -6.88 11.88 -7.63
C ASP A 100 -8.19 11.94 -6.84
N LEU A 101 -8.12 12.51 -5.64
CA LEU A 101 -9.27 12.71 -4.76
C LEU A 101 -10.07 13.91 -5.23
N LEU A 102 -11.35 13.71 -5.55
CA LEU A 102 -12.27 14.76 -5.93
C LEU A 102 -13.02 15.33 -4.72
N GLU A 103 -13.58 14.44 -3.90
CA GLU A 103 -14.31 14.82 -2.68
C GLU A 103 -13.98 13.84 -1.54
N PRO A 104 -13.78 14.34 -0.30
CA PRO A 104 -13.64 13.47 0.86
C PRO A 104 -14.91 12.64 1.11
N ALA A 105 -14.82 11.60 1.92
CA ALA A 105 -15.94 10.71 2.21
C ALA A 105 -17.09 11.42 2.92
N ILE A 106 -16.78 12.37 3.79
CA ILE A 106 -17.75 13.25 4.47
C ILE A 106 -17.34 14.71 4.32
N ALA A 107 -18.31 15.59 4.20
CA ALA A 107 -18.09 17.03 4.05
C ALA A 107 -17.95 17.76 5.39
N ASP A 108 -18.47 17.19 6.48
CA ASP A 108 -18.54 17.81 7.79
C ASP A 108 -18.31 16.78 8.90
N ALA A 109 -17.67 17.20 9.99
CA ALA A 109 -17.39 16.36 11.14
C ALA A 109 -18.66 15.79 11.80
N LYS A 110 -19.80 16.46 11.68
CA LYS A 110 -21.09 15.96 12.19
C LYS A 110 -21.54 14.65 11.52
N ASP A 111 -21.04 14.36 10.33
CA ASP A 111 -21.39 13.17 9.55
C ASP A 111 -20.48 11.97 9.84
N ILE A 112 -19.58 12.10 10.81
CA ILE A 112 -18.61 11.03 11.14
C ILE A 112 -19.30 9.71 11.53
N GLY A 113 -20.47 9.79 12.15
CA GLY A 113 -21.26 8.61 12.51
C GLY A 113 -21.78 7.80 11.31
N LYS A 114 -21.72 8.34 10.10
CA LYS A 114 -22.07 7.63 8.86
C LYS A 114 -20.92 6.77 8.32
N LEU A 115 -19.71 6.97 8.82
CA LEU A 115 -18.55 6.21 8.41
C LEU A 115 -18.53 4.84 9.10
N GLU A 116 -18.33 3.80 8.29
CA GLU A 116 -18.10 2.44 8.75
C GLU A 116 -16.76 1.94 8.22
N PRO A 117 -16.10 1.00 8.91
CA PRO A 117 -14.90 0.35 8.37
C PRO A 117 -15.19 -0.23 6.98
N LEU A 118 -14.22 -0.09 6.08
CA LEU A 118 -14.35 -0.67 4.73
C LEU A 118 -14.42 -2.20 4.77
N ASN A 119 -15.10 -2.76 3.75
CA ASN A 119 -15.06 -4.18 3.46
C ASN A 119 -14.22 -4.41 2.18
N PRO A 120 -13.02 -5.00 2.29
CA PRO A 120 -12.13 -5.14 1.14
C PRO A 120 -12.65 -6.12 0.08
N TYR A 121 -13.61 -6.97 0.43
CA TYR A 121 -14.18 -7.95 -0.48
C TYR A 121 -15.28 -7.40 -1.38
N THR A 122 -15.87 -6.27 -1.02
CA THR A 122 -17.04 -5.71 -1.72
C THR A 122 -16.94 -4.24 -2.10
N ASP A 123 -16.11 -3.45 -1.42
CA ASP A 123 -16.16 -2.00 -1.51
C ASP A 123 -15.18 -1.40 -2.53
N GLY A 124 -15.67 -0.50 -3.36
CA GLY A 124 -14.88 0.27 -4.32
C GLY A 124 -14.04 -0.59 -5.25
N ARG A 125 -12.78 -0.22 -5.44
CA ARG A 125 -11.79 -0.97 -6.23
C ARG A 125 -11.06 -2.06 -5.45
N LEU A 126 -11.34 -2.24 -4.16
CA LEU A 126 -10.60 -3.17 -3.31
C LEU A 126 -10.73 -4.63 -3.76
N PRO A 127 -11.88 -5.12 -4.26
CA PRO A 127 -11.96 -6.46 -4.85
C PRO A 127 -10.99 -6.67 -6.01
N ILE A 128 -10.74 -5.63 -6.82
CA ILE A 128 -9.76 -5.66 -7.92
C ILE A 128 -8.34 -5.86 -7.36
N HIS A 129 -7.99 -5.14 -6.29
CA HIS A 129 -6.69 -5.29 -5.63
C HIS A 129 -6.50 -6.69 -5.05
N LEU A 130 -7.53 -7.24 -4.39
CA LEU A 130 -7.45 -8.60 -3.82
C LEU A 130 -7.29 -9.65 -4.93
N GLU A 131 -7.97 -9.50 -6.04
CA GLU A 131 -7.85 -10.41 -7.18
C GLU A 131 -6.45 -10.31 -7.82
N ALA A 132 -5.92 -9.10 -7.99
CA ALA A 132 -4.55 -8.90 -8.44
C ALA A 132 -3.51 -9.54 -7.51
N MET A 133 -3.71 -9.46 -6.19
CA MET A 133 -2.88 -10.14 -5.20
C MET A 133 -2.84 -11.64 -5.44
N LYS A 134 -4.00 -12.27 -5.67
CA LYS A 134 -4.09 -13.71 -5.96
C LYS A 134 -3.32 -14.08 -7.22
N TYR A 135 -3.47 -13.31 -8.30
CA TYR A 135 -2.72 -13.52 -9.53
C TYR A 135 -1.21 -13.43 -9.31
N LEU A 136 -0.76 -12.44 -8.54
CA LEU A 136 0.67 -12.26 -8.26
C LEU A 136 1.25 -13.42 -7.44
N ILE A 137 0.55 -13.88 -6.42
CA ILE A 137 0.97 -15.05 -5.63
C ILE A 137 1.04 -16.29 -6.53
N GLU A 138 0.04 -16.51 -7.37
CA GLU A 138 -0.01 -17.67 -8.28
C GLU A 138 1.12 -17.62 -9.32
N ASP A 139 1.36 -16.46 -9.92
CA ASP A 139 2.27 -16.33 -11.06
C ASP A 139 3.75 -16.19 -10.65
N VAL A 140 4.06 -15.47 -9.57
CA VAL A 140 5.44 -15.17 -9.16
C VAL A 140 5.72 -15.36 -7.67
N GLY A 141 4.74 -15.80 -6.91
CA GLY A 141 4.85 -15.93 -5.47
C GLY A 141 5.96 -16.87 -4.97
N ASP A 142 6.40 -17.83 -5.81
CA ASP A 142 7.47 -18.77 -5.46
C ASP A 142 8.87 -18.15 -5.56
N GLU A 143 9.04 -17.10 -6.35
CA GLU A 143 10.36 -16.53 -6.65
C GLU A 143 10.58 -15.14 -6.04
N VAL A 144 9.52 -14.40 -5.73
CA VAL A 144 9.60 -13.02 -5.23
C VAL A 144 8.59 -12.78 -4.11
N GLY A 145 8.96 -11.96 -3.15
CA GLY A 145 8.04 -11.47 -2.12
C GLY A 145 6.98 -10.55 -2.74
N VAL A 146 5.71 -10.82 -2.42
CA VAL A 146 4.58 -9.99 -2.85
C VAL A 146 4.05 -9.25 -1.62
N SER A 147 3.91 -7.93 -1.75
CA SER A 147 3.41 -7.07 -0.68
C SER A 147 2.19 -6.26 -1.14
N ALA A 148 1.39 -5.84 -0.18
CA ALA A 148 0.27 -4.95 -0.37
C ALA A 148 0.48 -3.67 0.43
N ALA A 149 0.38 -2.52 -0.22
CA ALA A 149 0.44 -1.23 0.45
C ALA A 149 -0.91 -0.90 1.08
N ILE A 150 -0.88 -0.25 2.24
CA ILE A 150 -2.02 0.33 2.93
C ILE A 150 -1.63 1.70 3.47
N ILE A 151 -2.53 2.67 3.40
CA ILE A 151 -2.32 3.96 4.05
C ILE A 151 -2.52 3.85 5.56
N GLY A 152 -1.78 4.65 6.32
CA GLY A 152 -1.91 4.68 7.77
C GLY A 152 -3.18 5.38 8.25
N PRO A 153 -3.54 5.20 9.54
CA PRO A 153 -4.81 5.71 10.08
C PRO A 153 -4.96 7.23 10.03
N PHE A 154 -3.89 7.99 10.22
CA PHE A 154 -3.95 9.46 10.14
C PHE A 154 -4.18 9.93 8.69
N THR A 155 -3.56 9.27 7.72
CA THR A 155 -3.80 9.54 6.30
C THR A 155 -5.25 9.20 5.93
N PHE A 156 -5.82 8.12 6.45
CA PHE A 156 -7.26 7.85 6.35
C PHE A 156 -8.08 9.04 6.84
N ALA A 157 -7.80 9.53 8.05
CA ALA A 157 -8.52 10.65 8.63
C ALA A 157 -8.52 11.88 7.70
N CYS A 158 -7.35 12.22 7.14
CA CYS A 158 -7.20 13.34 6.22
C CYS A 158 -8.03 13.19 4.94
N PHE A 159 -8.14 11.98 4.41
CA PHE A 159 -8.90 11.74 3.17
C PHE A 159 -10.38 11.50 3.42
N LEU A 160 -10.78 11.11 4.62
CA LEU A 160 -12.19 10.93 4.98
C LEU A 160 -12.92 12.26 5.21
N LEU A 161 -12.27 13.23 5.83
CA LEU A 161 -12.86 14.55 6.14
C LEU A 161 -12.34 15.69 5.25
N GLY A 162 -11.18 15.50 4.64
CA GLY A 162 -10.43 16.53 3.95
C GLY A 162 -9.24 16.99 4.77
N VAL A 163 -8.11 17.23 4.08
CA VAL A 163 -6.81 17.53 4.74
C VAL A 163 -6.90 18.77 5.62
N ASP A 164 -7.40 19.88 5.08
CA ASP A 164 -7.46 21.14 5.82
C ASP A 164 -8.38 21.08 7.04
N LYS A 165 -9.56 20.46 6.89
CA LYS A 165 -10.52 20.27 8.00
C LYS A 165 -9.97 19.36 9.08
N THR A 166 -9.26 18.31 8.70
CA THR A 166 -8.63 17.39 9.65
C THR A 166 -7.52 18.08 10.43
N LEU A 167 -6.65 18.85 9.76
CA LEU A 167 -5.58 19.60 10.43
C LEU A 167 -6.13 20.65 11.40
N LYS A 168 -7.19 21.36 11.03
CA LYS A 168 -7.90 22.27 11.95
C LYS A 168 -8.50 21.55 13.13
N ALA A 169 -9.13 20.39 12.89
CA ALA A 169 -9.75 19.57 13.92
C ALA A 169 -8.72 19.04 14.92
N CYS A 170 -7.48 18.82 14.54
CA CYS A 170 -6.40 18.44 15.46
C CYS A 170 -6.25 19.44 16.62
N ILE A 171 -6.56 20.70 16.38
CA ILE A 171 -6.47 21.79 17.37
C ILE A 171 -7.83 22.07 17.99
N GLN A 172 -8.87 22.18 17.20
CA GLN A 172 -10.20 22.67 17.62
C GLN A 172 -11.14 21.55 18.11
N GLN A 173 -11.03 20.36 17.54
CA GLN A 173 -11.90 19.22 17.81
C GLN A 173 -11.12 17.90 17.82
N PRO A 174 -10.17 17.72 18.76
CA PRO A 174 -9.29 16.54 18.75
C PRO A 174 -10.03 15.21 18.82
N GLU A 175 -11.18 15.15 19.47
CA GLU A 175 -12.02 13.96 19.54
C GLU A 175 -12.52 13.50 18.16
N VAL A 176 -12.79 14.43 17.25
CA VAL A 176 -13.17 14.13 15.86
C VAL A 176 -12.02 13.41 15.13
N VAL A 177 -10.80 13.91 15.29
CA VAL A 177 -9.63 13.29 14.68
C VAL A 177 -9.39 11.90 15.24
N HIS A 178 -9.54 11.69 16.53
CA HIS A 178 -9.43 10.37 17.14
C HIS A 178 -10.48 9.39 16.60
N GLN A 179 -11.71 9.82 16.39
CA GLN A 179 -12.76 8.99 15.79
C GLN A 179 -12.43 8.63 14.33
N LEU A 180 -11.93 9.59 13.56
CA LEU A 180 -11.50 9.36 12.18
C LEU A 180 -10.32 8.38 12.11
N CYS A 181 -9.33 8.55 12.96
CA CYS A 181 -8.19 7.63 13.04
C CYS A 181 -8.61 6.22 13.47
N GLU A 182 -9.59 6.10 14.37
CA GLU A 182 -10.10 4.79 14.80
C GLU A 182 -10.80 4.05 13.65
N VAL A 183 -11.70 4.70 12.91
CA VAL A 183 -12.35 4.05 11.77
C VAL A 183 -11.35 3.77 10.65
N GLY A 184 -10.34 4.63 10.48
CA GLY A 184 -9.23 4.39 9.56
C GLY A 184 -8.38 3.18 9.97
N LEU A 185 -8.09 3.04 11.26
CA LEU A 185 -7.38 1.88 11.79
C LEU A 185 -8.14 0.58 11.56
N GLN A 186 -9.44 0.54 11.87
CA GLN A 186 -10.26 -0.65 11.66
C GLN A 186 -10.36 -1.00 10.17
N SER A 187 -10.42 0.00 9.30
CA SER A 187 -10.40 -0.17 7.85
C SER A 187 -9.06 -0.72 7.35
N ALA A 188 -7.96 -0.20 7.84
CA ALA A 188 -6.62 -0.71 7.54
C ALA A 188 -6.45 -2.16 8.00
N ILE A 189 -6.91 -2.50 9.20
CA ILE A 189 -6.89 -3.87 9.72
C ILE A 189 -7.68 -4.82 8.82
N ALA A 190 -8.89 -4.44 8.40
CA ALA A 190 -9.70 -5.26 7.51
C ALA A 190 -8.99 -5.56 6.19
N TYR A 191 -8.35 -4.56 5.61
CA TYR A 191 -7.61 -4.71 4.35
C TYR A 191 -6.35 -5.57 4.51
N VAL A 192 -5.54 -5.31 5.53
CA VAL A 192 -4.30 -6.09 5.74
C VAL A 192 -4.61 -7.53 6.11
N ASP A 193 -5.68 -7.80 6.84
CA ASP A 193 -6.11 -9.17 7.14
C ASP A 193 -6.49 -9.93 5.86
N ALA A 194 -7.18 -9.28 4.93
CA ALA A 194 -7.50 -9.88 3.63
C ALA A 194 -6.24 -10.16 2.81
N ALA A 195 -5.28 -9.23 2.80
CA ALA A 195 -4.00 -9.41 2.09
C ALA A 195 -3.17 -10.54 2.71
N ILE A 196 -3.08 -10.61 4.03
CA ILE A 196 -2.36 -11.66 4.75
C ILE A 196 -2.99 -13.04 4.48
N ALA A 197 -4.32 -13.11 4.43
CA ALA A 197 -5.03 -14.36 4.11
C ALA A 197 -4.69 -14.88 2.71
N ILE A 198 -4.35 -14.01 1.77
CA ILE A 198 -3.89 -14.38 0.42
C ILE A 198 -2.41 -14.80 0.42
N GLY A 199 -1.64 -14.34 1.38
CA GLY A 199 -0.21 -14.63 1.52
C GLY A 199 0.72 -13.44 1.32
N LEU A 200 0.19 -12.20 1.29
CA LEU A 200 1.00 -11.00 1.14
C LEU A 200 1.46 -10.44 2.49
N GLY A 201 2.64 -9.81 2.49
CA GLY A 201 3.08 -8.96 3.57
C GLY A 201 2.57 -7.52 3.38
N PRO A 202 1.96 -6.90 4.39
CA PRO A 202 1.52 -5.51 4.27
C PRO A 202 2.70 -4.53 4.44
N THR A 203 2.63 -3.40 3.72
CA THR A 203 3.52 -2.26 3.89
C THR A 203 2.68 -1.00 4.14
N ILE A 204 3.06 -0.21 5.13
CA ILE A 204 2.30 0.98 5.52
C ILE A 204 2.91 2.21 4.88
N SER A 205 2.05 3.04 4.27
CA SER A 205 2.39 4.37 3.77
C SER A 205 1.59 5.42 4.56
N GLU A 206 2.28 6.39 5.16
CA GLU A 206 1.65 7.43 5.98
C GLU A 206 2.11 8.82 5.53
N PRO A 207 1.78 9.25 4.29
CA PRO A 207 2.30 10.50 3.73
C PRO A 207 1.85 11.74 4.50
N MET A 208 0.68 11.71 5.14
CA MET A 208 0.16 12.86 5.89
C MET A 208 0.81 13.03 7.26
N SER A 209 1.62 12.09 7.70
CA SER A 209 2.36 12.14 8.97
C SER A 209 3.78 12.72 8.84
N SER A 210 4.19 13.17 7.66
CA SER A 210 5.51 13.76 7.47
C SER A 210 5.67 15.08 8.24
N CYS A 211 6.89 15.41 8.64
CA CYS A 211 7.21 16.66 9.34
C CYS A 211 6.89 17.91 8.50
N THR A 212 6.75 17.80 7.20
CA THR A 212 6.35 18.89 6.31
C THR A 212 4.85 19.14 6.31
N VAL A 213 4.04 18.18 6.74
CA VAL A 213 2.58 18.27 6.79
C VAL A 213 2.10 18.58 8.20
N ILE A 214 2.63 17.89 9.21
CA ILE A 214 2.20 18.03 10.61
C ILE A 214 3.38 18.26 11.54
N SER A 215 3.10 18.90 12.69
CA SER A 215 4.10 19.08 13.75
C SER A 215 4.41 17.76 14.46
N PRO A 216 5.56 17.65 15.14
CA PRO A 216 5.87 16.49 15.97
C PRO A 216 4.82 16.22 17.06
N ARG A 217 4.19 17.27 17.59
CA ARG A 217 3.12 17.15 18.61
C ARG A 217 1.88 16.47 18.02
N ILE A 218 1.43 16.89 16.83
CA ILE A 218 0.29 16.27 16.13
C ILE A 218 0.61 14.83 15.77
N PHE A 219 1.82 14.56 15.27
CA PHE A 219 2.27 13.21 14.98
C PHE A 219 2.18 12.29 16.20
N ARG A 220 2.72 12.70 17.33
CA ARG A 220 2.71 11.91 18.57
C ARG A 220 1.30 11.67 19.10
N LYS A 221 0.39 12.61 18.91
CA LYS A 221 -0.98 12.53 19.44
C LYS A 221 -1.93 11.76 18.53
N PHE A 222 -1.86 11.98 17.22
CA PHE A 222 -2.86 11.50 16.27
C PHE A 222 -2.37 10.44 15.28
N SER A 223 -1.08 10.35 15.01
CA SER A 223 -0.54 9.38 14.06
C SER A 223 0.13 8.20 14.75
N GLN A 224 1.13 8.45 15.57
CA GLN A 224 1.96 7.42 16.19
C GLN A 224 1.18 6.36 16.98
N PRO A 225 0.19 6.69 17.83
CA PRO A 225 -0.54 5.67 18.61
C PRO A 225 -1.32 4.71 17.73
N TYR A 226 -1.92 5.20 16.65
CA TYR A 226 -2.70 4.37 15.73
C TYR A 226 -1.80 3.55 14.80
N LEU A 227 -0.68 4.12 14.34
CA LEU A 227 0.34 3.37 13.60
C LEU A 227 0.88 2.21 14.43
N LYS A 228 1.15 2.45 15.70
CA LYS A 228 1.63 1.41 16.62
C LYS A 228 0.63 0.26 16.72
N ARG A 229 -0.66 0.57 16.88
CA ARG A 229 -1.72 -0.44 16.94
C ARG A 229 -1.82 -1.24 15.65
N LEU A 230 -1.68 -0.60 14.50
CA LEU A 230 -1.67 -1.28 13.19
C LEU A 230 -0.45 -2.19 13.04
N VAL A 231 0.74 -1.70 13.38
CA VAL A 231 1.98 -2.48 13.35
C VAL A 231 1.91 -3.67 14.30
N ASP A 232 1.42 -3.48 15.52
CA ASP A 232 1.26 -4.55 16.50
C ASP A 232 0.28 -5.62 16.00
N HIS A 233 -0.81 -5.21 15.34
CA HIS A 233 -1.75 -6.14 14.72
C HIS A 233 -1.08 -6.97 13.62
N ILE A 234 -0.34 -6.33 12.73
CA ILE A 234 0.39 -7.01 11.64
C ILE A 234 1.39 -8.02 12.21
N LYS A 235 2.14 -7.64 13.22
CA LYS A 235 3.08 -8.53 13.91
C LYS A 235 2.40 -9.71 14.57
N SER A 236 1.20 -9.52 15.13
CA SER A 236 0.40 -10.59 15.73
C SER A 236 -0.01 -11.66 14.72
N LYS A 237 -0.01 -11.34 13.43
CA LYS A 237 -0.27 -12.25 12.31
C LYS A 237 1.01 -12.88 11.74
N GLY A 238 2.16 -12.65 12.33
CA GLY A 238 3.45 -13.19 11.90
C GLY A 238 4.06 -12.48 10.69
N LYS A 239 3.73 -11.21 10.49
CA LYS A 239 4.20 -10.42 9.33
C LYS A 239 5.03 -9.17 9.70
#